data_a15584db582521883cff6212122a5d1e
#
_entry.id   a15584db582521883cff6212122a5d1e
#
_cell.length_a   1.000
_cell.length_b   1.000
_cell.length_c   1.000
_cell.angle_alpha   90.00
_cell.angle_beta   90.00
_cell.angle_gamma   90.00
#
_symmetry.space_group_name_H-M   'P 1'
#
loop_
_entity.id
_entity.type
_entity.pdbx_description
1 polymer ?
#
loop_
_entity_poly.entity_id
_entity_poly.type
_entity_poly.pdbx_seq_one_letter_code
_entity_poly.pdbx_strand_id
1 'polypeptide(L)'
;QNRRGISKDKIGIACAIDEDGNYVVHTADRGRPTSSTLIDIFKNTIRPGSIVISDSQRSYHQLMDALNIKWVKIPSGEKSKDGYTLEMVNHLHDRIKAFFRGKRNVMTHYLQGYLALFQYSELHTMMIGSKMFQDEFMKINNILSGIRNKDICPEVNLYKTLYEC
;
A
#
# COMPACT_ATOMS: atom_id res chain seq x y z
N GLN A 1 -22.63 -3.63 -21.02
CA GLN A 1 -23.26 -3.23 -19.76
C GLN A 1 -22.17 -2.85 -18.76
N ASN A 2 -22.09 -1.56 -18.40
CA ASN A 2 -21.22 -1.10 -17.31
C ASN A 2 -21.75 -1.67 -16.00
N ARG A 3 -21.12 -2.74 -15.50
CA ARG A 3 -21.46 -3.31 -14.20
C ARG A 3 -21.01 -2.33 -13.11
N ARG A 4 -21.96 -1.88 -12.28
CA ARG A 4 -21.63 -1.08 -11.08
C ARG A 4 -20.89 -1.97 -10.08
N GLY A 5 -19.77 -1.48 -9.53
CA GLY A 5 -18.99 -2.15 -8.50
C GLY A 5 -17.55 -2.45 -8.91
N ILE A 6 -16.80 -3.10 -8.01
CA ILE A 6 -15.40 -3.49 -8.22
C ILE A 6 -15.36 -4.65 -9.21
N SER A 7 -14.64 -4.50 -10.33
CA SER A 7 -14.45 -5.58 -11.31
C SER A 7 -13.69 -6.73 -10.66
N LYS A 8 -14.15 -7.96 -10.91
CA LYS A 8 -13.49 -9.19 -10.46
C LYS A 8 -12.10 -9.40 -11.09
N ASP A 9 -11.80 -8.69 -12.18
CA ASP A 9 -10.53 -8.80 -12.90
C ASP A 9 -9.45 -7.86 -12.38
N LYS A 10 -9.81 -6.91 -11.52
CA LYS A 10 -8.87 -5.97 -10.91
C LYS A 10 -8.30 -6.54 -9.63
N ILE A 11 -7.00 -6.32 -9.41
CA ILE A 11 -6.37 -6.62 -8.12
C ILE A 11 -6.56 -5.42 -7.20
N GLY A 12 -7.03 -5.71 -5.99
CA GLY A 12 -7.11 -4.74 -4.91
C GLY A 12 -5.71 -4.39 -4.39
N ILE A 13 -5.55 -3.15 -3.96
CA ILE A 13 -4.41 -2.71 -3.16
C ILE A 13 -4.98 -2.33 -1.80
N ALA A 14 -4.55 -3.03 -0.75
CA ALA A 14 -4.84 -2.68 0.62
C ALA A 14 -3.78 -1.70 1.11
N CYS A 15 -4.21 -0.62 1.76
CA CYS A 15 -3.31 0.36 2.34
C CYS A 15 -3.87 0.89 3.66
N ALA A 16 -2.94 1.27 4.54
CA ALA A 16 -3.22 2.02 5.76
C ALA A 16 -2.17 3.11 5.92
N ILE A 17 -2.54 4.20 6.55
CA ILE A 17 -1.66 5.34 6.86
C ILE A 17 -2.00 5.84 8.26
N ASP A 18 -0.98 6.15 9.05
CA ASP A 18 -1.13 6.74 10.37
C ASP A 18 -1.08 8.28 10.34
N GLU A 19 -1.28 8.90 11.50
CA GLU A 19 -1.25 10.36 11.66
C GLU A 19 0.12 10.98 11.42
N ASP A 20 1.21 10.21 11.58
CA ASP A 20 2.58 10.64 11.33
C ASP A 20 2.96 10.52 9.83
N GLY A 21 2.07 9.96 9.01
CA GLY A 21 2.29 9.75 7.59
C GLY A 21 3.02 8.45 7.25
N ASN A 22 3.28 7.57 8.24
CA ASN A 22 3.78 6.23 7.96
C ASN A 22 2.66 5.40 7.35
N TYR A 23 2.99 4.64 6.32
CA TYR A 23 1.98 3.86 5.62
C TYR A 23 2.49 2.49 5.19
N VAL A 24 1.54 1.60 4.99
CA VAL A 24 1.74 0.29 4.37
C VAL A 24 0.84 0.15 3.15
N VAL A 25 1.37 -0.44 2.10
CA VAL A 25 0.64 -0.78 0.88
C VAL A 25 0.96 -2.22 0.50
N HIS A 26 -0.08 -2.99 0.18
CA HIS A 26 0.08 -4.39 -0.17
C HIS A 26 -0.94 -4.81 -1.22
N THR A 27 -0.56 -5.75 -2.09
CA THR A 27 -1.52 -6.39 -2.98
C THR A 27 -2.51 -7.21 -2.17
N ALA A 28 -3.78 -7.14 -2.55
CA ALA A 28 -4.85 -7.93 -1.97
C ALA A 28 -5.46 -8.88 -3.02
N ASP A 29 -6.66 -9.37 -2.76
CA ASP A 29 -7.35 -10.31 -3.64
C ASP A 29 -7.74 -9.69 -4.99
N ARG A 30 -8.06 -10.56 -5.94
CA ARG A 30 -8.77 -10.14 -7.14
C ARG A 30 -10.20 -9.73 -6.79
N GLY A 31 -10.60 -8.56 -7.26
CA GLY A 31 -11.90 -8.00 -6.96
C GLY A 31 -11.93 -7.36 -5.56
N ARG A 32 -12.91 -7.75 -4.76
CA ARG A 32 -13.08 -7.19 -3.41
C ARG A 32 -12.25 -8.00 -2.41
N PRO A 33 -11.39 -7.36 -1.59
CA PRO A 33 -10.59 -8.08 -0.60
C PRO A 33 -11.45 -8.84 0.41
N THR A 34 -11.02 -10.04 0.77
CA THR A 34 -11.64 -10.83 1.83
C THR A 34 -11.16 -10.37 3.20
N SER A 35 -11.93 -10.68 4.24
CA SER A 35 -11.51 -10.32 5.61
C SER A 35 -10.24 -11.06 6.02
N SER A 36 -10.07 -12.32 5.60
CA SER A 36 -8.87 -13.10 5.91
C SER A 36 -7.61 -12.47 5.30
N THR A 37 -7.66 -12.07 4.03
CA THR A 37 -6.54 -11.40 3.37
C THR A 37 -6.19 -10.09 4.07
N LEU A 38 -7.19 -9.30 4.47
CA LEU A 38 -6.95 -8.04 5.18
C LEU A 38 -6.34 -8.28 6.57
N ILE A 39 -6.78 -9.31 7.29
CA ILE A 39 -6.18 -9.69 8.58
C ILE A 39 -4.72 -10.07 8.38
N ASP A 40 -4.41 -10.90 7.39
CA ASP A 40 -3.02 -11.32 7.13
C ASP A 40 -2.10 -10.14 6.77
N ILE A 41 -2.60 -9.17 6.00
CA ILE A 41 -1.84 -7.97 5.65
C ILE A 41 -1.59 -7.08 6.88
N PHE A 42 -2.60 -6.87 7.74
CA PHE A 42 -2.55 -5.85 8.76
C PHE A 42 -2.22 -6.33 10.17
N LYS A 43 -2.28 -7.65 10.46
CA LYS A 43 -2.05 -8.21 11.81
C LYS A 43 -0.72 -7.85 12.46
N ASN A 44 0.32 -7.62 11.64
CA ASN A 44 1.65 -7.23 12.12
C ASN A 44 1.92 -5.72 12.01
N THR A 45 0.97 -4.96 11.46
CA THR A 45 1.14 -3.53 11.17
C THR A 45 0.28 -2.67 12.09
N ILE A 46 -0.97 -3.07 12.31
CA ILE A 46 -1.90 -2.32 13.15
C ILE A 46 -1.85 -2.90 14.58
N ARG A 47 -1.53 -2.05 15.55
CA ARG A 47 -1.49 -2.45 16.96
C ARG A 47 -2.89 -2.69 17.50
N PRO A 48 -3.11 -3.73 18.33
CA PRO A 48 -4.36 -3.90 19.06
C PRO A 48 -4.70 -2.65 19.88
N GLY A 49 -5.97 -2.30 19.93
CA GLY A 49 -6.45 -1.09 20.63
C GLY A 49 -6.32 0.22 19.84
N SER A 50 -5.76 0.20 18.64
CA SER A 50 -5.72 1.37 17.75
C SER A 50 -7.11 1.84 17.37
N ILE A 51 -7.23 3.13 16.99
CA ILE A 51 -8.44 3.68 16.35
C ILE A 51 -8.19 3.63 14.84
N VAL A 52 -9.03 2.90 14.11
CA VAL A 52 -8.97 2.83 12.64
C VAL A 52 -10.20 3.50 12.04
N ILE A 53 -9.94 4.39 11.10
CA ILE A 53 -10.95 5.12 10.34
C ILE A 53 -11.01 4.51 8.95
N SER A 54 -12.19 4.11 8.49
CA SER A 54 -12.37 3.59 7.14
C SER A 54 -13.79 3.83 6.62
N ASP A 55 -14.00 3.54 5.35
CA ASP A 55 -15.35 3.43 4.80
C ASP A 55 -16.12 2.26 5.43
N SER A 56 -17.39 2.12 5.08
CA SER A 56 -18.30 1.11 5.65
C SER A 56 -18.21 -0.25 4.96
N GLN A 57 -17.07 -0.62 4.36
CA GLN A 57 -16.94 -1.91 3.66
C GLN A 57 -17.08 -3.10 4.61
N ARG A 58 -17.89 -4.10 4.23
CA ARG A 58 -18.23 -5.25 5.08
C ARG A 58 -17.03 -6.11 5.48
N SER A 59 -16.01 -6.23 4.64
CA SER A 59 -14.83 -7.05 4.93
C SER A 59 -13.98 -6.51 6.09
N TYR A 60 -14.19 -5.27 6.51
CA TYR A 60 -13.47 -4.69 7.67
C TYR A 60 -14.01 -5.16 9.02
N HIS A 61 -15.26 -5.64 9.14
CA HIS A 61 -15.80 -6.08 10.42
C HIS A 61 -14.91 -7.11 11.10
N GLN A 62 -14.64 -8.22 10.43
CA GLN A 62 -13.82 -9.30 10.98
C GLN A 62 -12.37 -8.87 11.24
N LEU A 63 -11.82 -7.95 10.45
CA LEU A 63 -10.50 -7.37 10.69
C LEU A 63 -10.48 -6.60 12.01
N MET A 64 -11.47 -5.73 12.24
CA MET A 64 -11.53 -4.90 13.45
C MET A 64 -11.71 -5.74 14.71
N ASP A 65 -12.56 -6.77 14.62
CA ASP A 65 -12.79 -7.71 15.72
C ASP A 65 -11.54 -8.54 16.00
N ALA A 66 -10.91 -9.10 14.97
CA ALA A 66 -9.73 -9.97 15.10
C ALA A 66 -8.51 -9.23 15.71
N LEU A 67 -8.36 -7.95 15.43
CA LEU A 67 -7.25 -7.13 15.94
C LEU A 67 -7.63 -6.28 17.15
N ASN A 68 -8.84 -6.45 17.70
CA ASN A 68 -9.35 -5.65 18.84
C ASN A 68 -9.20 -4.14 18.59
N ILE A 69 -9.71 -3.65 17.46
CA ILE A 69 -9.56 -2.27 16.96
C ILE A 69 -10.84 -1.47 17.25
N LYS A 70 -10.69 -0.25 17.70
CA LYS A 70 -11.80 0.72 17.75
C LYS A 70 -12.06 1.28 16.35
N TRP A 71 -13.20 0.95 15.77
CA TRP A 71 -13.53 1.31 14.40
C TRP A 71 -14.43 2.55 14.29
N VAL A 72 -13.94 3.57 13.58
CA VAL A 72 -14.71 4.74 13.18
C VAL A 72 -15.09 4.59 11.71
N LYS A 73 -16.39 4.36 11.45
CA LYS A 73 -16.93 4.19 10.09
C LYS A 73 -17.37 5.55 9.54
N ILE A 74 -16.85 5.93 8.39
CA ILE A 74 -17.35 7.08 7.64
C ILE A 74 -18.19 6.56 6.49
N PRO A 75 -19.52 6.77 6.51
CA PRO A 75 -20.42 6.31 5.46
C PRO A 75 -20.09 6.95 4.10
N SER A 76 -20.43 6.23 3.02
CA SER A 76 -20.28 6.78 1.68
C SER A 76 -21.11 8.05 1.49
N GLY A 77 -20.47 9.12 1.04
CA GLY A 77 -21.08 10.44 0.87
C GLY A 77 -20.82 11.41 2.02
N GLU A 78 -20.34 10.93 3.17
CA GLU A 78 -19.88 11.79 4.26
C GLU A 78 -18.37 12.08 4.12
N LYS A 79 -17.96 13.30 4.48
CA LYS A 79 -16.55 13.72 4.43
C LYS A 79 -15.83 13.46 5.74
N SER A 80 -16.56 13.53 6.86
CA SER A 80 -16.00 13.39 8.21
C SER A 80 -17.02 12.82 9.17
N LYS A 81 -16.54 12.22 10.26
CA LYS A 81 -17.34 11.78 11.38
C LYS A 81 -16.55 11.90 12.67
N ASP A 82 -17.14 12.50 13.70
CA ASP A 82 -16.53 12.68 15.02
C ASP A 82 -15.12 13.35 14.97
N GLY A 83 -14.91 14.26 14.01
CA GLY A 83 -13.63 14.93 13.78
C GLY A 83 -12.63 14.13 12.92
N TYR A 84 -12.93 12.89 12.56
CA TYR A 84 -12.10 12.04 11.72
C TYR A 84 -12.45 12.19 10.25
N THR A 85 -11.44 12.07 9.36
CA THR A 85 -11.58 12.16 7.91
C THR A 85 -10.84 11.01 7.21
N LEU A 86 -11.14 10.79 5.92
CA LEU A 86 -10.42 9.85 5.06
C LEU A 86 -9.40 10.57 4.15
N GLU A 87 -9.08 11.83 4.42
CA GLU A 87 -8.22 12.62 3.53
C GLU A 87 -6.84 12.01 3.35
N MET A 88 -6.18 11.61 4.43
CA MET A 88 -4.82 11.06 4.36
C MET A 88 -4.77 9.80 3.49
N VAL A 89 -5.70 8.86 3.69
CA VAL A 89 -5.73 7.64 2.88
C VAL A 89 -6.13 7.93 1.43
N ASN A 90 -7.00 8.92 1.18
CA ASN A 90 -7.34 9.33 -0.17
C ASN A 90 -6.15 9.96 -0.89
N HIS A 91 -5.37 10.81 -0.21
CA HIS A 91 -4.10 11.33 -0.75
C HIS A 91 -3.10 10.22 -1.04
N LEU A 92 -2.99 9.21 -0.17
CA LEU A 92 -2.15 8.04 -0.44
C LEU A 92 -2.62 7.30 -1.69
N HIS A 93 -3.94 7.08 -1.84
CA HIS A 93 -4.51 6.47 -3.06
C HIS A 93 -4.16 7.27 -4.33
N ASP A 94 -4.20 8.58 -4.26
CA ASP A 94 -3.90 9.44 -5.42
C ASP A 94 -2.40 9.41 -5.77
N ARG A 95 -1.51 9.37 -4.79
CA ARG A 95 -0.07 9.16 -5.01
C ARG A 95 0.20 7.80 -5.67
N ILE A 96 -0.41 6.73 -5.17
CA ILE A 96 -0.29 5.39 -5.78
C ILE A 96 -0.78 5.42 -7.23
N LYS A 97 -1.94 5.99 -7.51
CA LYS A 97 -2.47 6.13 -8.88
C LYS A 97 -1.54 6.95 -9.78
N ALA A 98 -0.98 8.05 -9.26
CA ALA A 98 -0.05 8.89 -9.99
C ALA A 98 1.23 8.12 -10.36
N PHE A 99 1.77 7.35 -9.42
CA PHE A 99 2.92 6.48 -9.65
C PHE A 99 2.66 5.47 -10.77
N PHE A 100 1.49 4.83 -10.77
CA PHE A 100 1.14 3.83 -11.80
C PHE A 100 0.74 4.45 -13.15
N ARG A 101 0.32 5.71 -13.21
CA ARG A 101 -0.09 6.38 -14.45
C ARG A 101 1.00 6.38 -15.52
N GLY A 102 2.25 6.49 -15.11
CA GLY A 102 3.42 6.44 -16.01
C GLY A 102 3.90 5.04 -16.36
N LYS A 103 3.34 3.99 -15.75
CA LYS A 103 3.75 2.60 -15.94
C LYS A 103 2.82 1.90 -16.93
N ARG A 104 3.37 1.39 -18.03
CA ARG A 104 2.60 0.62 -19.02
C ARG A 104 2.70 -0.87 -18.72
N ASN A 105 1.60 -1.59 -18.83
CA ASN A 105 1.56 -3.07 -18.80
C ASN A 105 2.16 -3.69 -17.52
N VAL A 106 1.82 -3.15 -16.35
CA VAL A 106 2.21 -3.78 -15.09
C VAL A 106 1.47 -5.12 -14.96
N MET A 107 2.22 -6.21 -15.09
CA MET A 107 1.66 -7.54 -14.90
C MET A 107 1.38 -7.79 -13.41
N THR A 108 0.30 -8.51 -13.14
CA THR A 108 -0.23 -8.74 -11.79
C THR A 108 0.80 -9.29 -10.80
N HIS A 109 1.62 -10.25 -11.25
CA HIS A 109 2.62 -10.88 -10.38
C HIS A 109 3.79 -9.96 -9.99
N TYR A 110 3.99 -8.85 -10.71
CA TYR A 110 4.98 -7.84 -10.33
C TYR A 110 4.39 -6.68 -9.52
N LEU A 111 3.08 -6.66 -9.30
CA LEU A 111 2.40 -5.53 -8.66
C LEU A 111 2.96 -5.23 -7.28
N GLN A 112 3.23 -6.25 -6.46
CA GLN A 112 3.83 -6.06 -5.13
C GLN A 112 5.23 -5.44 -5.21
N GLY A 113 6.05 -5.84 -6.17
CA GLY A 113 7.36 -5.23 -6.40
C GLY A 113 7.26 -3.76 -6.81
N TYR A 114 6.27 -3.40 -7.63
CA TYR A 114 6.01 -2.00 -7.96
C TYR A 114 5.50 -1.18 -6.76
N LEU A 115 4.73 -1.78 -5.86
CA LEU A 115 4.33 -1.11 -4.62
C LEU A 115 5.53 -0.88 -3.69
N ALA A 116 6.44 -1.85 -3.59
CA ALA A 116 7.69 -1.68 -2.84
C ALA A 116 8.56 -0.57 -3.47
N LEU A 117 8.65 -0.51 -4.80
CA LEU A 117 9.34 0.57 -5.51
C LEU A 117 8.67 1.94 -5.26
N PHE A 118 7.34 2.00 -5.20
CA PHE A 118 6.61 3.20 -4.82
C PHE A 118 7.00 3.67 -3.42
N GLN A 119 6.95 2.79 -2.42
CA GLN A 119 7.35 3.11 -1.04
C GLN A 119 8.80 3.60 -0.97
N TYR A 120 9.70 2.90 -1.67
CA TYR A 120 11.10 3.29 -1.76
C TYR A 120 11.27 4.69 -2.38
N SER A 121 10.60 4.96 -3.50
CA SER A 121 10.69 6.26 -4.18
C SER A 121 10.15 7.41 -3.34
N GLU A 122 9.08 7.21 -2.58
CA GLU A 122 8.51 8.22 -1.68
C GLU A 122 9.47 8.53 -0.53
N LEU A 123 10.05 7.49 0.10
CA LEU A 123 11.04 7.65 1.16
C LEU A 123 12.27 8.43 0.68
N HIS A 124 12.76 8.13 -0.53
CA HIS A 124 13.95 8.77 -1.07
C HIS A 124 13.69 10.14 -1.68
N THR A 125 12.47 10.45 -2.06
CA THR A 125 12.09 11.81 -2.49
C THR A 125 12.27 12.82 -1.36
N MET A 126 12.03 12.42 -0.11
CA MET A 126 12.31 13.25 1.06
C MET A 126 13.82 13.45 1.31
N MET A 127 14.67 12.58 0.76
CA MET A 127 16.13 12.61 0.91
C MET A 127 16.85 13.23 -0.31
N ILE A 128 16.11 13.67 -1.33
CA ILE A 128 16.67 14.29 -2.54
C ILE A 128 17.49 15.52 -2.15
N GLY A 129 18.78 15.50 -2.52
CA GLY A 129 19.74 16.55 -2.19
C GLY A 129 20.75 16.17 -1.13
N SER A 130 20.58 15.05 -0.40
CA SER A 130 21.59 14.53 0.50
C SER A 130 22.65 13.75 -0.27
N LYS A 131 23.90 13.86 0.16
CA LYS A 131 25.04 13.08 -0.41
C LYS A 131 24.77 11.57 -0.29
N MET A 132 24.09 11.17 0.78
CA MET A 132 23.72 9.78 1.06
C MET A 132 22.74 9.23 -0.01
N PHE A 133 21.79 10.05 -0.49
CA PHE A 133 20.90 9.66 -1.59
C PHE A 133 21.66 9.44 -2.90
N GLN A 134 22.61 10.33 -3.23
CA GLN A 134 23.40 10.19 -4.46
C GLN A 134 24.24 8.92 -4.44
N ASP A 135 24.88 8.60 -3.30
CA ASP A 135 25.69 7.41 -3.13
C ASP A 135 24.83 6.12 -3.20
N GLU A 136 23.66 6.11 -2.58
CA GLU A 136 22.72 4.98 -2.63
C GLU A 136 22.09 4.82 -4.02
N PHE A 137 21.70 5.90 -4.66
CA PHE A 137 21.19 5.89 -6.02
C PHE A 137 22.23 5.33 -7.02
N MET A 138 23.50 5.69 -6.85
CA MET A 138 24.58 5.15 -7.69
C MET A 138 24.80 3.67 -7.41
N LYS A 139 24.72 3.21 -6.17
CA LYS A 139 24.81 1.77 -5.82
C LYS A 139 23.66 0.97 -6.45
N ILE A 140 22.43 1.47 -6.33
CA ILE A 140 21.23 0.83 -6.88
C ILE A 140 21.29 0.78 -8.41
N ASN A 141 21.70 1.86 -9.07
CA ASN A 141 21.85 1.87 -10.52
C ASN A 141 22.92 0.87 -10.99
N ASN A 142 24.01 0.71 -10.26
CA ASN A 142 25.02 -0.30 -10.57
C ASN A 142 24.50 -1.73 -10.38
N ILE A 143 23.60 -1.96 -9.43
CA ILE A 143 22.93 -3.24 -9.22
C ILE A 143 21.84 -3.47 -10.29
N LEU A 144 21.04 -2.44 -10.61
CA LEU A 144 19.89 -2.56 -11.51
C LEU A 144 20.26 -2.52 -12.99
N SER A 145 21.45 -2.03 -13.37
CA SER A 145 21.86 -1.94 -14.78
C SER A 145 21.98 -3.29 -15.49
N GLY A 146 22.04 -4.38 -14.73
CA GLY A 146 22.07 -5.76 -15.27
C GLY A 146 20.79 -6.57 -15.02
N ILE A 147 19.83 -6.07 -14.23
CA ILE A 147 18.64 -6.83 -13.86
C ILE A 147 17.52 -6.56 -14.88
N ARG A 148 17.11 -7.60 -15.60
CA ARG A 148 15.92 -7.54 -16.45
C ARG A 148 14.67 -7.83 -15.62
N ASN A 149 13.50 -7.33 -16.05
CA ASN A 149 12.22 -7.59 -15.38
C ASN A 149 11.94 -9.06 -15.06
N LYS A 150 12.49 -9.98 -15.88
CA LYS A 150 12.39 -11.44 -15.67
C LYS A 150 13.24 -11.95 -14.50
N ASP A 151 14.25 -11.19 -14.11
CA ASP A 151 15.20 -11.56 -13.06
C ASP A 151 14.73 -11.03 -11.68
N ILE A 152 13.66 -10.22 -11.65
CA ILE A 152 13.01 -9.76 -10.40
C ILE A 152 12.12 -10.89 -9.90
N CYS A 153 12.69 -11.70 -9.02
CA CYS A 153 11.92 -12.76 -8.35
C CYS A 153 10.84 -12.14 -7.44
N PRO A 154 9.56 -12.54 -7.58
CA PRO A 154 8.48 -12.01 -6.73
C PRO A 154 8.65 -12.36 -5.24
N GLU A 155 9.50 -13.32 -4.91
CA GLU A 155 9.79 -13.75 -3.54
C GLU A 155 10.89 -12.92 -2.86
N VAL A 156 11.63 -12.09 -3.60
CA VAL A 156 12.63 -11.21 -3.00
C VAL A 156 11.90 -10.03 -2.36
N ASN A 157 11.73 -10.12 -1.06
CA ASN A 157 11.30 -8.98 -0.26
C ASN A 157 12.49 -7.99 -0.18
N LEU A 158 12.58 -7.08 -1.15
CA LEU A 158 13.63 -6.05 -1.23
C LEU A 158 13.76 -5.26 0.08
N TYR A 159 12.67 -5.11 0.81
CA TYR A 159 12.64 -4.47 2.12
C TYR A 159 13.44 -5.27 3.15
N LYS A 160 13.31 -6.60 3.14
CA LYS A 160 14.03 -7.47 4.06
C LYS A 160 15.54 -7.50 3.80
N THR A 161 15.92 -7.51 2.52
CA THR A 161 17.32 -7.54 2.09
C THR A 161 18.08 -6.23 2.35
N LEU A 162 17.39 -5.09 2.40
CA LEU A 162 18.01 -3.77 2.61
C LEU A 162 18.16 -3.40 4.10
N TYR A 163 17.42 -4.03 5.01
CA TYR A 163 17.38 -3.67 6.43
C TYR A 163 17.83 -4.79 7.39
N GLU A 164 18.14 -5.98 6.91
CA GLU A 164 18.71 -7.08 7.71
C GLU A 164 20.25 -7.21 7.57
N CYS A 165 20.95 -6.18 7.05
CA CYS A 165 22.41 -6.09 7.05
C CYS A 165 22.91 -5.17 8.14
#